data_6c8c43d6bdee74e72760a017af5d395a
#
_entry.id   6c8c43d6bdee74e72760a017af5d395a
#
_cell.length_a   1.000
_cell.length_b   1.000
_cell.length_c   1.000
_cell.angle_alpha   90.00
_cell.angle_beta   90.00
_cell.angle_gamma   90.00
#
_symmetry.space_group_name_H-M   'P 1'
#
loop_
_entity.id
_entity.type
_entity.pdbx_description
1 polymer ?
#
loop_
_entity_poly.entity_id
_entity_poly.type
_entity_poly.pdbx_seq_one_letter_code
_entity_poly.pdbx_strand_id
1 'polypeptide(L)'
;MEPGPSARRYDGPFALIDGGLVKAAAFGEQMLDSSVSTARFGLLVSRDKWKVVYADSFEPGEGYPRHAIDGDPETFWHTNWSGSKEPQPHEIQIDLGLKFELSGFTYLGRQNQVNGRIRDYEFYASSDGKDWGEPLVKGRFDNNTSLQRVSFDKPVVCRYIRLVSLSEVTGAYYTSLAEIDIVATKRLED
;
A
#
# COMPACT_ATOMS: atom_id res chain seq x y z
N MET A 1 -13.29 2.76 -24.68
CA MET A 1 -14.56 3.30 -25.23
C MET A 1 -14.92 4.52 -24.40
N GLU A 2 -15.32 5.62 -25.01
CA GLU A 2 -15.85 6.78 -24.31
C GLU A 2 -17.34 6.57 -23.98
N PRO A 3 -17.83 7.06 -22.82
CA PRO A 3 -19.25 6.99 -22.51
C PRO A 3 -20.07 7.86 -23.48
N GLY A 4 -21.25 7.38 -23.86
CA GLY A 4 -22.21 8.08 -24.70
C GLY A 4 -23.64 7.93 -24.10
N PRO A 5 -24.65 8.54 -24.69
CA PRO A 5 -26.03 8.51 -24.16
C PRO A 5 -26.59 7.10 -23.93
N SER A 6 -26.07 6.09 -24.64
CA SER A 6 -26.43 4.67 -24.49
C SER A 6 -25.57 3.90 -23.48
N ALA A 7 -24.59 4.55 -22.83
CA ALA A 7 -23.79 3.92 -21.80
C ALA A 7 -24.64 3.55 -20.57
N ARG A 8 -24.14 2.61 -19.76
CA ARG A 8 -24.82 2.25 -18.51
C ARG A 8 -25.05 3.49 -17.65
N ARG A 9 -26.27 3.74 -17.27
CA ARG A 9 -26.64 4.82 -16.36
C ARG A 9 -26.12 4.50 -14.95
N TYR A 10 -25.58 5.50 -14.29
CA TYR A 10 -25.24 5.42 -12.87
C TYR A 10 -26.52 5.61 -12.04
N ASP A 11 -26.88 4.63 -11.26
CA ASP A 11 -28.05 4.57 -10.39
C ASP A 11 -27.69 4.29 -8.91
N GLY A 12 -26.39 4.25 -8.59
CA GLY A 12 -25.88 4.05 -7.24
C GLY A 12 -24.53 3.34 -7.19
N PRO A 13 -23.94 3.15 -5.99
CA PRO A 13 -22.66 2.50 -5.82
C PRO A 13 -22.63 1.09 -6.42
N PHE A 14 -21.51 0.71 -7.04
CA PHE A 14 -21.26 -0.63 -7.56
C PHE A 14 -19.84 -1.08 -7.25
N ALA A 15 -19.64 -2.40 -7.10
CA ALA A 15 -18.34 -2.98 -6.84
C ALA A 15 -17.54 -3.18 -8.13
N LEU A 16 -16.25 -2.85 -8.09
CA LEU A 16 -15.26 -3.17 -9.12
C LEU A 16 -14.27 -4.20 -8.54
N ILE A 17 -14.71 -5.45 -8.47
CA ILE A 17 -13.93 -6.53 -7.82
C ILE A 17 -12.58 -6.73 -8.51
N ASP A 18 -12.58 -6.70 -9.84
CA ASP A 18 -11.38 -6.90 -10.67
C ASP A 18 -10.63 -5.58 -10.97
N GLY A 19 -11.05 -4.48 -10.32
CA GLY A 19 -10.54 -3.16 -10.65
C GLY A 19 -10.93 -2.71 -12.06
N GLY A 20 -10.25 -1.69 -12.57
CA GLY A 20 -10.47 -1.24 -13.94
C GLY A 20 -10.45 0.27 -14.12
N LEU A 21 -10.81 0.70 -15.34
CA LEU A 21 -10.95 2.10 -15.71
C LEU A 21 -12.43 2.45 -15.78
N VAL A 22 -12.90 3.33 -14.90
CA VAL A 22 -14.24 3.89 -14.97
C VAL A 22 -14.17 5.23 -15.69
N LYS A 23 -15.00 5.40 -16.69
CA LYS A 23 -15.22 6.66 -17.38
C LYS A 23 -16.69 7.05 -17.21
N ALA A 24 -16.94 8.31 -16.87
CA ALA A 24 -18.29 8.83 -16.68
C ALA A 24 -18.46 10.19 -17.37
N ALA A 25 -19.63 10.40 -17.93
CA ALA A 25 -20.09 11.69 -18.45
C ALA A 25 -21.57 11.87 -18.13
N ALA A 26 -22.02 13.12 -18.01
CA ALA A 26 -23.43 13.47 -17.87
C ALA A 26 -24.00 13.91 -19.22
N PHE A 27 -25.19 13.43 -19.53
CA PHE A 27 -25.97 13.76 -20.72
C PHE A 27 -27.33 14.26 -20.25
N GLY A 28 -27.78 15.34 -20.82
CA GLY A 28 -29.10 15.90 -20.51
C GLY A 28 -29.80 16.44 -21.75
N GLU A 29 -31.15 16.29 -21.82
CA GLU A 29 -31.93 16.92 -22.89
C GLU A 29 -31.76 18.44 -22.85
N GLN A 30 -31.46 19.05 -23.98
CA GLN A 30 -31.24 20.50 -24.14
C GLN A 30 -30.07 21.08 -23.35
N MET A 31 -29.11 20.24 -22.91
CA MET A 31 -27.90 20.65 -22.23
C MET A 31 -26.68 20.21 -23.04
N LEU A 32 -25.51 20.89 -22.83
CA LEU A 32 -24.26 20.41 -23.36
C LEU A 32 -23.81 19.20 -22.54
N ASP A 33 -23.26 18.20 -23.21
CA ASP A 33 -22.68 17.04 -22.56
C ASP A 33 -21.49 17.49 -21.69
N SER A 34 -21.32 16.84 -20.54
CA SER A 34 -20.15 17.12 -19.70
C SER A 34 -18.87 16.57 -20.33
N SER A 35 -17.72 17.07 -19.88
CA SER A 35 -16.45 16.38 -20.11
C SER A 35 -16.48 14.98 -19.50
N VAL A 36 -15.68 14.06 -20.06
CA VAL A 36 -15.52 12.71 -19.52
C VAL A 36 -14.59 12.75 -18.31
N SER A 37 -15.10 12.35 -17.15
CA SER A 37 -14.30 12.04 -15.98
C SER A 37 -13.77 10.60 -16.05
N THR A 38 -12.51 10.41 -15.67
CA THR A 38 -11.85 9.10 -15.72
C THR A 38 -11.21 8.80 -14.39
N ALA A 39 -11.47 7.61 -13.84
CA ALA A 39 -10.82 7.11 -12.63
C ALA A 39 -10.38 5.65 -12.82
N ARG A 40 -9.15 5.34 -12.38
CA ARG A 40 -8.63 3.96 -12.37
C ARG A 40 -8.72 3.41 -10.95
N PHE A 41 -9.28 2.22 -10.84
CA PHE A 41 -9.41 1.46 -9.59
C PHE A 41 -8.53 0.22 -9.68
N GLY A 42 -7.82 -0.09 -8.58
CA GLY A 42 -7.09 -1.33 -8.42
C GLY A 42 -8.02 -2.51 -8.13
N LEU A 43 -7.46 -3.71 -8.18
CA LEU A 43 -8.11 -4.93 -7.74
C LEU A 43 -8.38 -4.84 -6.23
N LEU A 44 -9.57 -5.24 -5.79
CA LEU A 44 -9.85 -5.41 -4.36
C LEU A 44 -9.14 -6.69 -3.88
N VAL A 45 -8.11 -6.53 -3.07
CA VAL A 45 -7.33 -7.65 -2.54
C VAL A 45 -7.78 -7.94 -1.11
N SER A 46 -8.26 -9.19 -0.86
CA SER A 46 -8.46 -9.66 0.52
C SER A 46 -7.12 -9.89 1.20
N ARG A 47 -6.99 -9.48 2.44
CA ARG A 47 -5.82 -9.67 3.29
C ARG A 47 -5.86 -10.96 4.13
N ASP A 48 -6.92 -11.80 3.98
CA ASP A 48 -7.12 -13.02 4.80
C ASP A 48 -5.94 -13.99 4.77
N LYS A 49 -5.17 -13.97 3.68
CA LYS A 49 -3.99 -14.83 3.48
C LYS A 49 -2.66 -14.13 3.80
N TRP A 50 -2.71 -12.84 4.11
CA TRP A 50 -1.50 -12.08 4.37
C TRP A 50 -0.87 -12.46 5.70
N LYS A 51 0.45 -12.47 5.72
CA LYS A 51 1.23 -12.76 6.93
C LYS A 51 2.48 -11.90 6.94
N VAL A 52 2.77 -11.28 8.05
CA VAL A 52 4.12 -10.77 8.28
C VAL A 52 5.01 -11.97 8.54
N VAL A 53 5.99 -12.20 7.68
CA VAL A 53 6.92 -13.33 7.76
C VAL A 53 8.24 -12.93 8.41
N TYR A 54 8.55 -11.65 8.44
CA TYR A 54 9.72 -11.12 9.12
C TYR A 54 9.50 -9.64 9.50
N ALA A 55 9.98 -9.26 10.65
CA ALA A 55 10.26 -7.89 11.05
C ALA A 55 11.52 -7.93 11.92
N ASP A 56 12.46 -7.03 11.65
CA ASP A 56 13.76 -7.06 12.35
C ASP A 56 13.62 -6.77 13.85
N SER A 57 12.57 -6.03 14.23
CA SER A 57 12.33 -5.63 15.61
C SER A 57 10.86 -5.28 15.83
N PHE A 58 10.36 -5.39 17.05
CA PHE A 58 9.05 -4.86 17.44
C PHE A 58 8.98 -4.56 18.94
N GLU A 59 8.08 -3.65 19.34
CA GLU A 59 7.81 -3.34 20.75
C GLU A 59 6.74 -4.28 21.29
N PRO A 60 7.05 -5.13 22.30
CA PRO A 60 6.08 -6.01 22.92
C PRO A 60 4.95 -5.22 23.62
N GLY A 61 3.72 -5.68 23.44
CA GLY A 61 2.53 -5.08 24.05
C GLY A 61 1.86 -3.99 23.22
N GLU A 62 2.60 -3.32 22.32
CA GLU A 62 2.05 -2.21 21.53
C GLU A 62 2.31 -2.37 20.03
N GLY A 63 3.56 -2.54 19.61
CA GLY A 63 4.02 -2.41 18.23
C GLY A 63 4.13 -3.73 17.45
N TYR A 64 3.16 -4.62 17.54
CA TYR A 64 3.25 -5.92 16.86
C TYR A 64 3.27 -5.77 15.32
N PRO A 65 4.14 -6.52 14.60
CA PRO A 65 4.25 -6.41 13.14
C PRO A 65 2.96 -6.66 12.37
N ARG A 66 2.06 -7.51 12.88
CA ARG A 66 0.75 -7.79 12.25
C ARG A 66 -0.14 -6.56 12.13
N HIS A 67 0.06 -5.55 12.98
CA HIS A 67 -0.71 -4.31 12.94
C HIS A 67 -0.46 -3.51 11.65
N ALA A 68 0.64 -3.75 10.95
CA ALA A 68 0.90 -3.10 9.66
C ALA A 68 -0.02 -3.58 8.51
N ILE A 69 -0.83 -4.63 8.74
CA ILE A 69 -1.69 -5.26 7.72
C ILE A 69 -3.08 -5.63 8.24
N ASP A 70 -3.49 -5.19 9.43
CA ASP A 70 -4.75 -5.59 10.07
C ASP A 70 -5.97 -4.78 9.61
N GLY A 71 -5.75 -3.68 8.90
CA GLY A 71 -6.80 -2.81 8.37
C GLY A 71 -7.30 -1.77 9.38
N ASP A 72 -6.69 -1.68 10.55
CA ASP A 72 -7.01 -0.69 11.57
C ASP A 72 -5.96 0.44 11.59
N PRO A 73 -6.27 1.64 11.10
CA PRO A 73 -5.32 2.74 11.05
C PRO A 73 -4.85 3.24 12.44
N GLU A 74 -5.54 2.85 13.51
CA GLU A 74 -5.19 3.26 14.87
C GLU A 74 -4.14 2.33 15.51
N THR A 75 -3.95 1.13 14.97
CA THR A 75 -2.88 0.21 15.36
C THR A 75 -1.65 0.46 14.50
N PHE A 76 -0.49 -0.05 14.91
CA PHE A 76 0.75 0.12 14.14
C PHE A 76 1.82 -0.88 14.54
N TRP A 77 2.66 -1.28 13.61
CA TRP A 77 3.97 -1.84 13.91
C TRP A 77 4.89 -0.73 14.42
N HIS A 78 5.65 -1.03 15.44
CA HIS A 78 6.71 -0.16 15.97
C HIS A 78 7.91 -1.00 16.38
N THR A 79 9.10 -0.62 15.94
CA THR A 79 10.33 -1.27 16.36
C THR A 79 10.59 -1.09 17.85
N ASN A 80 11.38 -1.96 18.45
CA ASN A 80 11.64 -1.94 19.88
C ASN A 80 12.26 -0.60 20.30
N TRP A 81 11.67 0.05 21.31
CA TRP A 81 12.14 1.30 21.88
C TRP A 81 12.38 1.21 23.39
N SER A 82 11.77 0.24 24.07
CA SER A 82 11.90 0.07 25.53
C SER A 82 13.13 -0.76 25.93
N GLY A 83 13.61 -1.63 25.02
CA GLY A 83 14.77 -2.51 25.23
C GLY A 83 15.94 -2.17 24.34
N SER A 84 16.11 -2.92 23.24
CA SER A 84 17.15 -2.65 22.25
C SER A 84 16.81 -1.39 21.46
N LYS A 85 17.82 -0.58 21.16
CA LYS A 85 17.70 0.66 20.38
C LYS A 85 18.51 0.51 19.10
N GLU A 86 18.11 -0.48 18.30
CA GLU A 86 18.80 -0.75 17.04
C GLU A 86 18.65 0.45 16.11
N PRO A 87 19.72 0.86 15.42
CA PRO A 87 19.64 1.96 14.47
C PRO A 87 18.94 1.54 13.18
N GLN A 88 18.50 2.52 12.39
CA GLN A 88 18.10 2.29 11.01
C GLN A 88 19.24 1.59 10.21
N PRO A 89 18.90 0.77 9.20
CA PRO A 89 17.59 0.52 8.62
C PRO A 89 16.75 -0.50 9.39
N HIS A 90 15.43 -0.35 9.33
CA HIS A 90 14.47 -1.33 9.81
C HIS A 90 13.67 -1.91 8.66
N GLU A 91 13.18 -3.15 8.79
CA GLU A 91 12.42 -3.77 7.70
C GLU A 91 11.26 -4.64 8.18
N ILE A 92 10.25 -4.74 7.33
CA ILE A 92 9.14 -5.66 7.45
C ILE A 92 8.93 -6.41 6.13
N GLN A 93 8.69 -7.73 6.21
CA GLN A 93 8.44 -8.60 5.06
C GLN A 93 7.07 -9.26 5.19
N ILE A 94 6.30 -9.24 4.11
CA ILE A 94 4.92 -9.71 4.08
C ILE A 94 4.75 -10.74 2.96
N ASP A 95 4.20 -11.92 3.30
CA ASP A 95 3.68 -12.89 2.34
C ASP A 95 2.22 -12.52 2.04
N LEU A 96 1.90 -12.21 0.81
CA LEU A 96 0.56 -11.90 0.32
C LEU A 96 -0.31 -13.15 0.16
N GLY A 97 0.25 -14.35 0.38
CA GLY A 97 -0.42 -15.63 0.31
C GLY A 97 -0.74 -16.10 -1.12
N LEU A 98 -0.72 -15.21 -2.09
CA LEU A 98 -0.97 -15.45 -3.52
C LEU A 98 -0.05 -14.57 -4.36
N LYS A 99 0.10 -14.90 -5.64
CA LYS A 99 0.80 -14.04 -6.59
C LYS A 99 -0.11 -12.96 -7.15
N PHE A 100 0.42 -11.76 -7.24
CA PHE A 100 -0.25 -10.60 -7.84
C PHE A 100 0.67 -9.91 -8.82
N GLU A 101 0.09 -9.27 -9.83
CA GLU A 101 0.74 -8.22 -10.59
C GLU A 101 0.46 -6.89 -9.89
N LEU A 102 1.50 -6.22 -9.41
CA LEU A 102 1.43 -4.98 -8.66
C LEU A 102 1.84 -3.78 -9.52
N SER A 103 1.09 -2.70 -9.45
CA SER A 103 1.45 -1.41 -10.05
C SER A 103 1.91 -0.37 -9.02
N GLY A 104 1.94 -0.75 -7.74
CA GLY A 104 2.33 0.13 -6.65
C GLY A 104 1.98 -0.42 -5.29
N PHE A 105 2.13 0.42 -4.29
CA PHE A 105 1.72 0.15 -2.91
C PHE A 105 1.22 1.42 -2.24
N THR A 106 0.63 1.29 -1.05
CA THR A 106 0.26 2.42 -0.21
C THR A 106 0.93 2.31 1.16
N TYR A 107 1.23 3.45 1.75
CA TYR A 107 1.80 3.62 3.07
C TYR A 107 0.91 4.55 3.90
N LEU A 108 0.60 4.13 5.12
CA LEU A 108 -0.04 4.97 6.13
C LEU A 108 0.89 5.07 7.33
N GLY A 109 1.37 6.27 7.62
CA GLY A 109 2.18 6.54 8.79
C GLY A 109 1.35 6.45 10.08
N ARG A 110 2.00 6.25 11.22
CA ARG A 110 1.36 6.25 12.54
C ARG A 110 0.46 7.49 12.72
N GLN A 111 -0.79 7.28 13.19
CA GLN A 111 -1.81 8.33 13.24
C GLN A 111 -1.72 9.21 14.49
N ASN A 112 -1.55 8.61 15.64
CA ASN A 112 -1.63 9.29 16.94
C ASN A 112 -0.38 10.10 17.32
N GLN A 113 0.78 9.83 16.69
CA GLN A 113 2.05 10.53 16.96
C GLN A 113 2.92 10.59 15.71
N VAL A 114 3.92 11.49 15.72
CA VAL A 114 4.86 11.66 14.60
C VAL A 114 6.03 10.67 14.65
N ASN A 115 6.37 10.21 15.87
CA ASN A 115 7.53 9.35 16.10
C ASN A 115 7.40 7.98 15.40
N GLY A 116 8.47 7.59 14.76
CA GLY A 116 8.56 6.37 13.97
C GLY A 116 8.07 6.49 12.52
N ARG A 117 7.41 7.58 12.11
CA ARG A 117 7.00 7.73 10.71
C ARG A 117 8.22 7.64 9.80
N ILE A 118 8.13 6.77 8.80
CA ILE A 118 9.20 6.54 7.83
C ILE A 118 9.39 7.79 6.98
N ARG A 119 10.64 8.20 6.77
CA ARG A 119 10.98 9.27 5.84
C ARG A 119 11.54 8.70 4.54
N ASP A 120 12.75 8.22 4.54
CA ASP A 120 13.37 7.63 3.36
C ASP A 120 13.18 6.11 3.41
N TYR A 121 12.81 5.52 2.27
CA TYR A 121 12.49 4.10 2.19
C TYR A 121 13.00 3.44 0.92
N GLU A 122 13.08 2.11 0.97
CA GLU A 122 13.19 1.22 -0.18
C GLU A 122 12.06 0.20 -0.14
N PHE A 123 11.50 -0.10 -1.32
CA PHE A 123 10.47 -1.11 -1.47
C PHE A 123 10.92 -2.20 -2.44
N TYR A 124 10.70 -3.45 -2.05
CA TYR A 124 11.12 -4.63 -2.78
C TYR A 124 9.95 -5.57 -3.02
N ALA A 125 10.04 -6.39 -4.06
CA ALA A 125 9.14 -7.50 -4.32
C ALA A 125 9.92 -8.77 -4.64
N SER A 126 9.38 -9.91 -4.24
CA SER A 126 9.98 -11.22 -4.49
C SER A 126 8.90 -12.24 -4.82
N SER A 127 9.24 -13.24 -5.61
CA SER A 127 8.37 -14.38 -5.90
C SER A 127 8.47 -15.50 -4.88
N ASP A 128 9.59 -15.60 -4.16
CA ASP A 128 9.91 -16.69 -3.22
C ASP A 128 10.22 -16.23 -1.78
N GLY A 129 10.28 -14.91 -1.54
CA GLY A 129 10.59 -14.31 -0.24
C GLY A 129 12.05 -14.45 0.19
N LYS A 130 12.95 -14.83 -0.71
CA LYS A 130 14.38 -15.03 -0.46
C LYS A 130 15.26 -14.16 -1.35
N ASP A 131 15.01 -14.21 -2.65
CA ASP A 131 15.68 -13.33 -3.60
C ASP A 131 14.88 -12.04 -3.75
N TRP A 132 15.46 -10.94 -3.30
CA TRP A 132 14.84 -9.62 -3.31
C TRP A 132 15.35 -8.72 -4.43
N GLY A 133 16.52 -9.04 -5.02
CA GLY A 133 17.14 -8.22 -6.04
C GLY A 133 17.36 -6.77 -5.61
N GLU A 134 17.31 -5.87 -6.60
CA GLU A 134 17.35 -4.42 -6.36
C GLU A 134 15.98 -3.89 -5.95
N PRO A 135 15.92 -2.79 -5.18
CA PRO A 135 14.65 -2.17 -4.82
C PRO A 135 13.88 -1.71 -6.07
N LEU A 136 12.59 -2.01 -6.11
CA LEU A 136 11.70 -1.53 -7.17
C LEU A 136 11.53 -0.01 -7.13
N VAL A 137 11.50 0.54 -5.93
CA VAL A 137 11.35 1.97 -5.68
C VAL A 137 12.15 2.36 -4.46
N LYS A 138 12.85 3.50 -4.56
CA LYS A 138 13.41 4.26 -3.44
C LYS A 138 12.69 5.61 -3.42
N GLY A 139 12.34 6.08 -2.23
CA GLY A 139 11.59 7.32 -2.15
C GLY A 139 11.58 7.94 -0.76
N ARG A 140 10.75 8.94 -0.63
CA ARG A 140 10.52 9.65 0.63
C ARG A 140 9.02 9.81 0.83
N PHE A 141 8.54 9.48 2.04
CA PHE A 141 7.18 9.79 2.45
C PHE A 141 7.09 11.18 3.06
N ASP A 142 5.94 11.81 2.86
CA ASP A 142 5.61 13.06 3.53
C ASP A 142 5.29 12.81 5.00
N ASN A 143 5.67 13.75 5.86
CA ASN A 143 5.34 13.68 7.28
C ASN A 143 3.90 14.17 7.51
N ASN A 144 2.93 13.32 7.23
CA ASN A 144 1.51 13.57 7.46
C ASN A 144 0.77 12.28 7.86
N THR A 145 -0.54 12.38 8.09
CA THR A 145 -1.43 11.27 8.45
C THR A 145 -2.24 10.75 7.26
N SER A 146 -2.01 11.27 6.06
CA SER A 146 -2.73 10.85 4.88
C SER A 146 -2.17 9.55 4.30
N LEU A 147 -3.03 8.76 3.69
CA LEU A 147 -2.61 7.60 2.91
C LEU A 147 -1.77 8.06 1.72
N GLN A 148 -0.56 7.57 1.62
CA GLN A 148 0.38 7.89 0.56
C GLN A 148 0.46 6.73 -0.42
N ARG A 149 0.32 7.03 -1.72
CA ARG A 149 0.36 6.04 -2.79
C ARG A 149 1.63 6.19 -3.61
N VAL A 150 2.31 5.08 -3.81
CA VAL A 150 3.51 4.97 -4.63
C VAL A 150 3.20 4.09 -5.84
N SER A 151 3.48 4.60 -7.03
CA SER A 151 3.31 3.85 -8.28
C SER A 151 4.66 3.35 -8.78
N PHE A 152 4.68 2.16 -9.38
CA PHE A 152 5.86 1.61 -10.05
C PHE A 152 5.90 2.05 -11.51
N ASP A 153 7.09 2.19 -12.07
CA ASP A 153 7.29 2.51 -13.50
C ASP A 153 6.71 1.41 -14.40
N LYS A 154 6.80 0.17 -13.95
CA LYS A 154 6.24 -1.01 -14.63
C LYS A 154 5.63 -1.95 -13.58
N PRO A 155 4.51 -2.63 -13.92
CA PRO A 155 3.96 -3.65 -13.05
C PRO A 155 4.96 -4.79 -12.80
N VAL A 156 4.92 -5.37 -11.62
CA VAL A 156 5.77 -6.49 -11.21
C VAL A 156 4.93 -7.63 -10.67
N VAL A 157 5.29 -8.86 -11.01
CA VAL A 157 4.65 -10.07 -10.47
C VAL A 157 5.42 -10.54 -9.25
N CYS A 158 4.73 -10.64 -8.10
CA CYS A 158 5.32 -11.12 -6.86
C CYS A 158 4.29 -11.78 -5.95
N ARG A 159 4.78 -12.45 -4.91
CA ARG A 159 4.01 -12.94 -3.77
C ARG A 159 4.45 -12.29 -2.47
N TYR A 160 5.68 -11.85 -2.38
CA TYR A 160 6.26 -11.26 -1.18
C TYR A 160 6.64 -9.82 -1.43
N ILE A 161 6.43 -8.99 -0.43
CA ILE A 161 6.87 -7.59 -0.42
C ILE A 161 7.73 -7.31 0.80
N ARG A 162 8.66 -6.36 0.67
CA ARG A 162 9.51 -5.88 1.75
C ARG A 162 9.58 -4.36 1.71
N LEU A 163 9.28 -3.72 2.83
CA LEU A 163 9.51 -2.31 3.05
C LEU A 163 10.70 -2.14 3.99
N VAL A 164 11.68 -1.36 3.58
CA VAL A 164 12.85 -0.98 4.37
C VAL A 164 12.76 0.49 4.70
N SER A 165 12.73 0.82 5.99
CA SER A 165 12.87 2.18 6.50
C SER A 165 14.36 2.51 6.59
N LEU A 166 14.79 3.54 5.87
CA LEU A 166 16.18 4.01 5.89
C LEU A 166 16.37 5.17 6.87
N SER A 167 15.32 5.92 7.13
CA SER A 167 15.32 7.02 8.08
C SER A 167 13.91 7.36 8.55
N GLU A 168 13.82 7.97 9.70
CA GLU A 168 12.61 8.44 10.36
C GLU A 168 12.52 9.97 10.25
N VAL A 169 11.30 10.54 10.28
CA VAL A 169 11.05 11.97 10.00
C VAL A 169 11.68 12.94 11.01
N THR A 170 11.90 12.52 12.26
CA THR A 170 12.56 13.31 13.30
C THR A 170 14.04 12.98 13.49
N GLY A 171 14.55 11.99 12.74
CA GLY A 171 15.92 11.50 12.84
C GLY A 171 16.13 10.48 13.97
N ALA A 172 15.05 9.90 14.49
CA ALA A 172 15.11 8.86 15.50
C ALA A 172 15.56 7.51 14.93
N TYR A 173 15.97 6.60 15.81
CA TYR A 173 16.44 5.25 15.44
C TYR A 173 15.30 4.26 15.19
N TYR A 174 14.11 4.50 15.70
CA TYR A 174 12.96 3.60 15.58
C TYR A 174 12.12 3.87 14.33
N THR A 175 11.27 2.90 14.00
CA THR A 175 10.32 2.96 12.87
C THR A 175 8.93 2.56 13.35
N SER A 176 7.89 3.19 12.79
CA SER A 176 6.49 2.78 12.94
C SER A 176 5.75 2.84 11.61
N LEU A 177 4.74 1.97 11.46
CA LEU A 177 3.93 1.82 10.26
C LEU A 177 2.51 1.43 10.69
N ALA A 178 1.51 2.29 10.42
CA ALA A 178 0.12 1.94 10.69
C ALA A 178 -0.37 0.91 9.69
N GLU A 179 -0.31 1.22 8.39
CA GLU A 179 -0.77 0.31 7.35
C GLU A 179 0.12 0.34 6.11
N ILE A 180 0.29 -0.84 5.52
CA ILE A 180 0.79 -1.01 4.16
C ILE A 180 -0.20 -1.84 3.36
N ASP A 181 -0.46 -1.43 2.11
CA ASP A 181 -1.30 -2.17 1.19
C ASP A 181 -0.70 -2.16 -0.22
N ILE A 182 -1.18 -3.06 -1.07
CA ILE A 182 -0.72 -3.18 -2.45
C ILE A 182 -1.73 -2.58 -3.42
N VAL A 183 -1.22 -2.11 -4.55
CA VAL A 183 -2.03 -1.71 -5.70
C VAL A 183 -1.89 -2.81 -6.75
N ALA A 184 -2.74 -3.81 -6.64
CA ALA A 184 -2.76 -4.92 -7.58
C ALA A 184 -3.54 -4.56 -8.85
N THR A 185 -3.05 -5.01 -10.01
CA THR A 185 -3.74 -4.92 -11.30
C THR A 185 -4.31 -6.27 -11.71
N LYS A 186 -3.75 -7.36 -11.21
CA LYS A 186 -4.19 -8.71 -11.51
C LYS A 186 -3.83 -9.66 -10.38
N ARG A 187 -4.73 -10.59 -10.07
CA ARG A 187 -4.44 -11.80 -9.30
C ARG A 187 -4.02 -12.90 -10.26
N LEU A 188 -2.96 -13.62 -9.93
CA LEU A 188 -2.49 -14.75 -10.71
C LEU A 188 -2.88 -16.06 -10.01
N GLU A 189 -3.38 -17.02 -10.78
CA GLU A 189 -3.58 -18.38 -10.31
C GLU A 189 -2.22 -19.10 -10.30
N ASP A 190 -2.01 -19.98 -9.32
CA ASP A 190 -0.80 -20.82 -9.22
C ASP A 190 -0.76 -21.87 -10.31
#